data_1e417cc800b26ef53a5ceea3cd0a1ba2
#
_entry.id   1e417cc800b26ef53a5ceea3cd0a1ba2
#
_cell.length_a   1.000
_cell.length_b   1.000
_cell.length_c   1.000
_cell.angle_alpha   90.00
_cell.angle_beta   90.00
_cell.angle_gamma   90.00
#
_symmetry.space_group_name_H-M   'P 1'
#
loop_
_entity.id
_entity.type
_entity.pdbx_description
1 polymer ?
#
loop_
_entity_poly.entity_id
_entity_poly.type
_entity_poly.pdbx_seq_one_letter_code
_entity_poly.pdbx_strand_id
1 'polypeptide(L)'
;MEPGSHANVSPEGTGSARHGSARVNLFRGGGRAFGPTPRSHAIELPKKVRALALKHALSAKAQDGGIIVLDKATIEAGKTKQLREHFEKLGLTNALIIDGAEIDASFRLAARNIPNIDVLPVAGINVYDILRRHTLVLTRAALDALEARFT
;
A
#
# COMPACT_ATOMS: atom_id res chain seq x y z
N MET A 1 2.48 2.02 36.76
CA MET A 1 2.84 2.68 38.02
C MET A 1 2.20 4.06 38.06
N GLU A 2 1.10 4.22 38.76
CA GLU A 2 0.55 5.55 38.97
C GLU A 2 1.43 6.29 39.96
N PRO A 3 1.94 7.48 39.63
CA PRO A 3 2.70 8.28 40.57
C PRO A 3 1.77 8.80 41.65
N GLY A 4 1.99 8.32 42.86
CA GLY A 4 1.20 8.69 44.04
C GLY A 4 0.97 10.20 44.16
N SER A 5 -0.29 10.56 44.35
CA SER A 5 -0.72 11.91 44.64
C SER A 5 -0.22 12.29 46.03
N HIS A 6 0.92 13.02 46.10
CA HIS A 6 1.28 13.68 47.33
C HIS A 6 0.33 14.86 47.55
N ALA A 7 -0.61 14.68 48.46
CA ALA A 7 -1.46 15.76 48.92
C ALA A 7 -0.55 16.81 49.62
N ASN A 8 -0.46 17.98 49.03
CA ASN A 8 0.26 19.09 49.62
C ASN A 8 -0.68 19.93 50.50
N VAL A 9 -0.42 19.93 51.76
CA VAL A 9 -0.87 20.90 52.78
C VAL A 9 -2.39 21.01 52.95
N SER A 10 -2.82 20.97 54.21
CA SER A 10 -4.21 21.28 54.57
C SER A 10 -4.63 22.64 53.98
N PRO A 11 -5.69 22.67 53.19
CA PRO A 11 -6.07 23.90 52.47
C PRO A 11 -6.78 24.95 53.32
N GLU A 12 -7.07 24.61 54.55
CA GLU A 12 -7.86 25.49 55.44
C GLU A 12 -6.95 26.47 56.17
N GLY A 13 -7.27 27.79 56.11
CA GLY A 13 -6.62 28.85 56.82
C GLY A 13 -5.36 29.45 56.19
N THR A 14 -4.83 28.94 55.09
CA THR A 14 -3.62 29.44 54.44
C THR A 14 -3.84 30.57 53.43
N GLY A 15 -5.07 30.85 53.01
CA GLY A 15 -5.40 31.82 51.95
C GLY A 15 -4.90 31.44 50.56
N SER A 16 -4.28 30.27 50.39
CA SER A 16 -3.77 29.80 49.12
C SER A 16 -4.83 29.06 48.29
N ALA A 17 -4.72 29.11 46.99
CA ALA A 17 -5.59 28.35 46.06
C ALA A 17 -5.43 26.84 46.28
N ARG A 18 -6.53 26.10 46.17
CA ARG A 18 -6.53 24.64 46.33
C ARG A 18 -6.09 23.96 45.04
N HIS A 19 -4.98 23.24 45.05
CA HIS A 19 -4.45 22.56 43.87
C HIS A 19 -4.54 21.03 43.95
N GLY A 20 -4.76 20.46 45.13
CA GLY A 20 -4.91 19.02 45.37
C GLY A 20 -3.61 18.22 45.26
N SER A 21 -2.79 18.45 44.26
CA SER A 21 -1.51 17.75 44.04
C SER A 21 -0.41 18.70 43.59
N ALA A 22 0.82 18.41 43.98
CA ALA A 22 2.02 19.14 43.53
C ALA A 22 2.33 18.90 42.02
N ARG A 23 1.67 17.93 41.41
CA ARG A 23 1.86 17.57 39.98
C ARG A 23 0.73 18.02 39.09
N VAL A 24 -0.09 18.97 39.52
CA VAL A 24 -1.12 19.53 38.63
C VAL A 24 -0.48 20.24 37.42
N ASN A 25 -1.16 20.28 36.34
CA ASN A 25 -0.69 20.87 35.07
C ASN A 25 -0.38 22.38 35.15
N LEU A 26 -0.83 23.06 36.19
CA LEU A 26 -0.55 24.50 36.46
C LEU A 26 0.85 24.74 37.02
N PHE A 27 1.48 23.72 37.61
CA PHE A 27 2.78 23.88 38.24
C PHE A 27 3.93 23.51 37.30
N ARG A 28 5.06 24.19 37.50
CA ARG A 28 6.30 23.84 36.77
C ARG A 28 6.72 22.41 37.15
N GLY A 29 6.92 21.56 36.15
CA GLY A 29 7.19 20.11 36.33
C GLY A 29 5.96 19.27 36.66
N GLY A 30 4.76 19.85 36.59
CA GLY A 30 3.51 19.14 36.73
C GLY A 30 3.16 18.29 35.52
N GLY A 31 2.04 17.56 35.57
CA GLY A 31 1.53 16.72 34.48
C GLY A 31 1.12 17.56 33.26
N ARG A 32 1.15 16.96 32.10
CA ARG A 32 0.69 17.58 30.86
C ARG A 32 -0.81 17.35 30.68
N ALA A 33 -1.61 18.42 30.61
CA ALA A 33 -3.02 18.35 30.24
C ALA A 33 -3.12 18.06 28.74
N PHE A 34 -4.01 17.13 28.35
CA PHE A 34 -4.22 16.75 26.94
C PHE A 34 -2.91 16.40 26.20
N GLY A 35 -2.07 15.60 26.85
CA GLY A 35 -0.83 15.12 26.25
C GLY A 35 -1.09 14.29 24.97
N PRO A 36 -0.06 14.06 24.15
CA PRO A 36 -0.19 13.25 22.95
C PRO A 36 -0.58 11.82 23.32
N THR A 37 -1.66 11.33 22.71
CA THR A 37 -2.13 9.95 22.85
C THR A 37 -1.83 9.18 21.58
N PRO A 38 -1.44 7.91 21.65
CA PRO A 38 -1.29 7.07 20.47
C PRO A 38 -2.62 7.00 19.73
N ARG A 39 -2.61 7.35 18.44
CA ARG A 39 -3.79 7.28 17.57
C ARG A 39 -3.40 6.80 16.18
N SER A 40 -4.32 6.19 15.49
CA SER A 40 -4.14 5.87 14.07
C SER A 40 -4.21 7.16 13.24
N HIS A 41 -3.26 7.32 12.33
CA HIS A 41 -3.25 8.38 11.32
C HIS A 41 -3.65 7.85 9.93
N ALA A 42 -4.14 6.60 9.84
CA ALA A 42 -4.61 6.04 8.60
C ALA A 42 -5.82 6.82 8.07
N ILE A 43 -5.74 7.20 6.80
CA ILE A 43 -6.81 7.90 6.08
C ILE A 43 -7.40 6.94 5.07
N GLU A 44 -8.69 6.71 5.12
CA GLU A 44 -9.40 5.89 4.15
C GLU A 44 -9.95 6.75 3.01
N LEU A 45 -9.62 6.36 1.77
CA LEU A 45 -10.18 7.00 0.59
C LEU A 45 -11.52 6.37 0.20
N PRO A 46 -12.52 7.16 -0.23
CA PRO A 46 -13.76 6.66 -0.78
C PRO A 46 -13.54 5.68 -1.94
N LYS A 47 -14.39 4.67 -2.07
CA LYS A 47 -14.30 3.65 -3.14
C LYS A 47 -14.24 4.26 -4.55
N LYS A 48 -15.04 5.28 -4.83
CA LYS A 48 -15.07 5.98 -6.13
C LYS A 48 -13.74 6.65 -6.44
N VAL A 49 -13.09 7.28 -5.45
CA VAL A 49 -11.78 7.93 -5.63
C VAL A 49 -10.69 6.90 -5.92
N ARG A 50 -10.71 5.74 -5.24
CA ARG A 50 -9.76 4.64 -5.52
C ARG A 50 -9.93 4.06 -6.93
N ALA A 51 -11.16 3.89 -7.39
CA ALA A 51 -11.45 3.43 -8.75
C ALA A 51 -11.00 4.46 -9.80
N LEU A 52 -11.25 5.75 -9.56
CA LEU A 52 -10.79 6.83 -10.43
C LEU A 52 -9.26 6.88 -10.52
N ALA A 53 -8.56 6.75 -9.40
CA ALA A 53 -7.11 6.72 -9.37
C ALA A 53 -6.53 5.57 -10.21
N LEU A 54 -7.14 4.39 -10.15
CA LEU A 54 -6.73 3.25 -10.96
C LEU A 54 -6.95 3.52 -12.46
N LYS A 55 -8.10 4.09 -12.85
CA LYS A 55 -8.37 4.49 -14.24
C LYS A 55 -7.32 5.50 -14.75
N HIS A 56 -6.96 6.49 -13.95
CA HIS A 56 -5.92 7.47 -14.31
C HIS A 56 -4.54 6.83 -14.45
N ALA A 57 -4.15 5.91 -13.57
CA ALA A 57 -2.87 5.21 -13.67
C ALA A 57 -2.76 4.38 -14.95
N LEU A 58 -3.84 3.68 -15.32
CA LEU A 58 -3.92 2.93 -16.59
C LEU A 58 -3.87 3.86 -17.80
N SER A 59 -4.61 4.98 -17.77
CA SER A 59 -4.60 5.97 -18.86
C SER A 59 -3.23 6.59 -19.07
N ALA A 60 -2.50 6.92 -18.00
CA ALA A 60 -1.14 7.43 -18.08
C ALA A 60 -0.21 6.41 -18.76
N LYS A 61 -0.27 5.13 -18.34
CA LYS A 61 0.52 4.06 -18.98
C LYS A 61 0.17 3.86 -20.46
N ALA A 62 -1.10 4.02 -20.81
CA ALA A 62 -1.54 3.94 -22.21
C ALA A 62 -0.99 5.12 -23.05
N GLN A 63 -1.01 6.34 -22.52
CA GLN A 63 -0.47 7.52 -23.19
C GLN A 63 1.04 7.41 -23.41
N ASP A 64 1.76 6.87 -22.44
CA ASP A 64 3.22 6.67 -22.51
C ASP A 64 3.59 5.48 -23.44
N GLY A 65 2.63 4.74 -23.98
CA GLY A 65 2.87 3.52 -24.75
C GLY A 65 3.45 2.36 -23.94
N GLY A 66 3.35 2.44 -22.62
CA GLY A 66 3.90 1.47 -21.68
C GLY A 66 3.00 0.26 -21.41
N ILE A 67 1.99 0.00 -22.23
CA ILE A 67 1.10 -1.16 -22.09
C ILE A 67 1.37 -2.19 -23.19
N ILE A 68 1.55 -3.44 -22.79
CA ILE A 68 1.70 -4.58 -23.69
C ILE A 68 0.59 -5.59 -23.37
N VAL A 69 -0.08 -6.10 -24.38
CA VAL A 69 -1.11 -7.12 -24.22
C VAL A 69 -0.57 -8.47 -24.69
N LEU A 70 -0.68 -9.48 -23.84
CA LEU A 70 -0.32 -10.86 -24.14
C LEU A 70 -1.56 -11.74 -24.18
N ASP A 71 -1.54 -12.79 -24.99
CA ASP A 71 -2.64 -13.74 -25.00
C ASP A 71 -2.71 -14.53 -23.70
N LYS A 72 -1.59 -15.05 -23.22
CA LYS A 72 -1.47 -15.84 -21.99
C LYS A 72 -0.10 -15.66 -21.34
N ALA A 73 -0.06 -15.78 -20.01
CA ALA A 73 1.15 -15.77 -19.20
C ALA A 73 1.44 -17.17 -18.64
N THR A 74 1.88 -18.09 -19.48
CA THR A 74 2.19 -19.48 -19.09
C THR A 74 3.60 -19.87 -19.49
N ILE A 75 4.19 -20.82 -18.77
CA ILE A 75 5.49 -21.40 -19.06
C ILE A 75 5.46 -22.92 -18.81
N GLU A 76 5.89 -23.71 -19.79
CA GLU A 76 5.82 -25.18 -19.70
C GLU A 76 6.74 -25.78 -18.63
N ALA A 77 7.94 -25.26 -18.48
CA ALA A 77 8.96 -25.87 -17.63
C ALA A 77 9.23 -25.15 -16.28
N GLY A 78 8.56 -24.02 -15.98
CA GLY A 78 8.77 -23.25 -14.74
C GLY A 78 10.21 -22.76 -14.51
N LYS A 79 11.05 -22.74 -15.55
CA LYS A 79 12.48 -22.35 -15.44
C LYS A 79 12.65 -20.86 -15.63
N THR A 80 13.23 -20.20 -14.62
CA THR A 80 13.53 -18.75 -14.64
C THR A 80 14.40 -18.32 -15.82
N LYS A 81 15.35 -19.16 -16.25
CA LYS A 81 16.23 -18.86 -17.38
C LYS A 81 15.45 -18.68 -18.69
N GLN A 82 14.53 -19.58 -19.00
CA GLN A 82 13.70 -19.49 -20.20
C GLN A 82 12.79 -18.26 -20.16
N LEU A 83 12.19 -17.98 -18.99
CA LEU A 83 11.33 -16.82 -18.81
C LEU A 83 12.11 -15.51 -18.99
N ARG A 84 13.34 -15.45 -18.48
CA ARG A 84 14.22 -14.30 -18.65
C ARG A 84 14.57 -14.07 -20.13
N GLU A 85 14.91 -15.11 -20.86
CA GLU A 85 15.16 -15.02 -22.32
C GLU A 85 13.94 -14.52 -23.09
N HIS A 86 12.73 -14.94 -22.70
CA HIS A 86 11.48 -14.42 -23.28
C HIS A 86 11.28 -12.95 -22.98
N PHE A 87 11.51 -12.52 -21.73
CA PHE A 87 11.38 -11.12 -21.34
C PHE A 87 12.42 -10.22 -22.03
N GLU A 88 13.65 -10.69 -22.18
CA GLU A 88 14.70 -9.98 -22.94
C GLU A 88 14.29 -9.79 -24.42
N LYS A 89 13.70 -10.80 -25.06
CA LYS A 89 13.17 -10.67 -26.43
C LYS A 89 12.03 -9.67 -26.56
N LEU A 90 11.19 -9.54 -25.52
CA LEU A 90 10.09 -8.58 -25.45
C LEU A 90 10.52 -7.20 -24.94
N GLY A 91 11.78 -7.03 -24.58
CA GLY A 91 12.30 -5.77 -24.01
C GLY A 91 11.79 -5.48 -22.59
N LEU A 92 11.30 -6.49 -21.86
CA LEU A 92 10.75 -6.35 -20.52
C LEU A 92 11.83 -6.43 -19.45
N THR A 93 12.38 -5.29 -19.05
CA THR A 93 13.37 -5.19 -17.98
C THR A 93 12.77 -4.78 -16.63
N ASN A 94 11.71 -3.99 -16.65
CA ASN A 94 11.01 -3.49 -15.46
C ASN A 94 9.50 -3.47 -15.76
N ALA A 95 8.80 -4.54 -15.39
CA ALA A 95 7.42 -4.73 -15.78
C ALA A 95 6.54 -5.26 -14.64
N LEU A 96 5.29 -4.83 -14.66
CA LEU A 96 4.21 -5.43 -13.90
C LEU A 96 3.35 -6.28 -14.83
N ILE A 97 3.22 -7.56 -14.52
CA ILE A 97 2.40 -8.49 -15.30
C ILE A 97 1.11 -8.74 -14.52
N ILE A 98 -0.02 -8.51 -15.17
CA ILE A 98 -1.33 -8.76 -14.59
C ILE A 98 -2.01 -9.87 -15.39
N ASP A 99 -2.31 -10.93 -14.69
CA ASP A 99 -3.03 -12.07 -15.25
C ASP A 99 -4.48 -12.11 -14.75
N GLY A 100 -5.26 -13.02 -15.27
CA GLY A 100 -6.66 -13.23 -14.92
C GLY A 100 -6.90 -13.47 -13.42
N ALA A 101 -7.97 -14.18 -13.09
CA ALA A 101 -8.30 -14.48 -11.69
C ALA A 101 -7.28 -15.44 -11.06
N GLU A 102 -6.79 -16.40 -11.83
CA GLU A 102 -5.81 -17.40 -11.39
C GLU A 102 -4.53 -17.28 -12.24
N ILE A 103 -3.39 -17.21 -11.55
CA ILE A 103 -2.08 -17.14 -12.18
C ILE A 103 -1.51 -18.56 -12.23
N ASP A 104 -0.90 -18.93 -13.36
CA ASP A 104 -0.15 -20.18 -13.46
C ASP A 104 0.95 -20.26 -12.38
N ALA A 105 0.91 -21.32 -11.56
CA ALA A 105 1.84 -21.51 -10.46
C ALA A 105 3.30 -21.59 -10.92
N SER A 106 3.55 -22.24 -12.06
CA SER A 106 4.87 -22.38 -12.66
C SER A 106 5.42 -21.03 -13.12
N PHE A 107 4.58 -20.24 -13.79
CA PHE A 107 4.92 -18.88 -14.22
C PHE A 107 5.21 -17.96 -13.03
N ARG A 108 4.34 -17.99 -12.01
CA ARG A 108 4.52 -17.17 -10.79
C ARG A 108 5.83 -17.49 -10.06
N LEU A 109 6.17 -18.77 -9.91
CA LEU A 109 7.42 -19.18 -9.25
C LEU A 109 8.65 -18.75 -10.06
N ALA A 110 8.61 -18.90 -11.39
CA ALA A 110 9.69 -18.49 -12.26
C ALA A 110 9.89 -16.96 -12.27
N ALA A 111 8.81 -16.19 -12.34
CA ALA A 111 8.83 -14.73 -12.39
C ALA A 111 9.30 -14.09 -11.07
N ARG A 112 8.92 -14.68 -9.92
CA ARG A 112 9.29 -14.16 -8.59
C ARG A 112 10.81 -14.00 -8.37
N ASN A 113 11.61 -14.81 -9.06
CA ASN A 113 13.06 -14.76 -8.94
C ASN A 113 13.73 -13.74 -9.86
N ILE A 114 12.98 -13.09 -10.75
CA ILE A 114 13.52 -12.10 -11.69
C ILE A 114 13.40 -10.71 -11.06
N PRO A 115 14.50 -9.96 -10.91
CA PRO A 115 14.44 -8.62 -10.36
C PRO A 115 13.61 -7.69 -11.27
N ASN A 116 12.89 -6.75 -10.65
CA ASN A 116 12.05 -5.76 -11.33
C ASN A 116 10.85 -6.31 -12.13
N ILE A 117 10.51 -7.57 -11.97
CA ILE A 117 9.31 -8.17 -12.54
C ILE A 117 8.37 -8.56 -11.38
N ASP A 118 7.16 -8.05 -11.42
CA ASP A 118 6.10 -8.43 -10.48
C ASP A 118 4.93 -9.05 -11.23
N VAL A 119 4.30 -10.04 -10.63
CA VAL A 119 3.13 -10.73 -11.21
C VAL A 119 1.99 -10.68 -10.21
N LEU A 120 0.85 -10.13 -10.62
CA LEU A 120 -0.34 -9.97 -9.80
C LEU A 120 -1.58 -10.51 -10.52
N PRO A 121 -2.54 -11.08 -9.79
CA PRO A 121 -3.87 -11.34 -10.34
C PRO A 121 -4.63 -10.04 -10.52
N VAL A 122 -5.63 -10.03 -11.39
CA VAL A 122 -6.46 -8.83 -11.64
C VAL A 122 -7.10 -8.28 -10.36
N ALA A 123 -7.42 -9.14 -9.39
CA ALA A 123 -7.96 -8.71 -8.09
C ALA A 123 -6.95 -7.91 -7.25
N GLY A 124 -5.65 -8.16 -7.44
CA GLY A 124 -4.54 -7.52 -6.73
C GLY A 124 -4.03 -6.22 -7.37
N ILE A 125 -4.60 -5.81 -8.52
CA ILE A 125 -4.15 -4.58 -9.21
C ILE A 125 -4.30 -3.35 -8.32
N ASN A 126 -3.23 -2.56 -8.24
CA ASN A 126 -3.20 -1.33 -7.45
C ASN A 126 -2.36 -0.25 -8.14
N VAL A 127 -2.62 1.01 -7.78
CA VAL A 127 -1.97 2.18 -8.38
C VAL A 127 -0.47 2.21 -8.10
N TYR A 128 -0.05 1.80 -6.91
CA TYR A 128 1.36 1.83 -6.50
C TYR A 128 2.22 0.97 -7.41
N ASP A 129 1.84 -0.29 -7.63
CA ASP A 129 2.63 -1.21 -8.46
C ASP A 129 2.62 -0.81 -9.94
N ILE A 130 1.49 -0.27 -10.45
CA ILE A 130 1.41 0.27 -11.82
C ILE A 130 2.40 1.41 -12.02
N LEU A 131 2.46 2.37 -11.09
CA LEU A 131 3.35 3.53 -11.20
C LEU A 131 4.81 3.18 -10.92
N ARG A 132 5.05 2.20 -10.06
CA ARG A 132 6.40 1.75 -9.70
C ARG A 132 7.12 1.09 -10.87
N ARG A 133 6.39 0.37 -11.74
CA ARG A 133 6.95 -0.35 -12.89
C ARG A 133 6.85 0.49 -14.16
N HIS A 134 7.83 0.33 -15.07
CA HIS A 134 7.83 1.08 -16.33
C HIS A 134 6.78 0.53 -17.29
N THR A 135 6.78 -0.76 -17.53
CA THR A 135 5.88 -1.42 -18.47
C THR A 135 4.77 -2.17 -17.74
N LEU A 136 3.55 -2.03 -18.21
CA LEU A 136 2.40 -2.79 -17.74
C LEU A 136 2.05 -3.86 -18.78
N VAL A 137 2.09 -5.12 -18.39
CA VAL A 137 1.74 -6.26 -19.23
C VAL A 137 0.40 -6.82 -18.77
N LEU A 138 -0.58 -6.85 -19.64
CA LEU A 138 -1.91 -7.39 -19.37
C LEU A 138 -2.15 -8.65 -20.20
N THR A 139 -2.69 -9.70 -19.60
CA THR A 139 -3.25 -10.80 -20.38
C THR A 139 -4.64 -10.42 -20.89
N ARG A 140 -5.13 -11.07 -21.96
CA ARG A 140 -6.50 -10.86 -22.45
C ARG A 140 -7.54 -11.10 -21.36
N ALA A 141 -7.38 -12.17 -20.59
CA ALA A 141 -8.26 -12.47 -19.45
C ALA A 141 -8.28 -11.36 -18.39
N ALA A 142 -7.13 -10.73 -18.13
CA ALA A 142 -7.04 -9.60 -17.21
C ALA A 142 -7.73 -8.36 -17.79
N LEU A 143 -7.60 -8.11 -19.08
CA LEU A 143 -8.22 -6.97 -19.76
C LEU A 143 -9.74 -7.06 -19.71
N ASP A 144 -10.32 -8.21 -20.09
CA ASP A 144 -11.76 -8.46 -20.02
C ASP A 144 -12.31 -8.28 -18.60
N ALA A 145 -11.57 -8.77 -17.59
CA ALA A 145 -11.95 -8.62 -16.18
C ALA A 145 -11.85 -7.17 -15.68
N LEU A 146 -10.90 -6.39 -16.18
CA LEU A 146 -10.80 -4.96 -15.87
C LEU A 146 -11.92 -4.15 -16.50
N GLU A 147 -12.28 -4.44 -17.74
CA GLU A 147 -13.41 -3.81 -18.40
C GLU A 147 -14.70 -4.07 -17.64
N ALA A 148 -14.97 -5.33 -17.27
CA ALA A 148 -16.13 -5.69 -16.45
C ALA A 148 -16.15 -4.99 -15.07
N ARG A 149 -14.98 -4.72 -14.48
CA ARG A 149 -14.86 -4.03 -13.20
C ARG A 149 -15.15 -2.54 -13.28
N PHE A 150 -14.91 -1.90 -14.43
CA PHE A 150 -15.03 -0.46 -14.61
C PHE A 150 -16.32 -0.01 -15.30
N THR A 151 -17.07 -0.96 -15.86
CA THR A 151 -18.42 -0.74 -16.38
C THR A 151 -19.40 -0.67 -15.22
#